data_6111c2928426eb36d19dac978b2c349c
#
_entry.id   6111c2928426eb36d19dac978b2c349c
#
_cell.length_a   1.000
_cell.length_b   1.000
_cell.length_c   1.000
_cell.angle_alpha   90.00
_cell.angle_beta   90.00
_cell.angle_gamma   90.00
#
_symmetry.space_group_name_H-M   'P 1'
#
loop_
_entity.id
_entity.type
_entity.pdbx_description
1 polymer ?
#
loop_
_entity_poly.entity_id
_entity_poly.type
_entity_poly.pdbx_seq_one_letter_code
_entity_poly.pdbx_strand_id
1 'polypeptide(L)'
;MRKLHLLLGLGAVVAAAFGVVPAFAGGNMTICNGTLAPGTYQRVVVPQDGVCLSDGPVTIRGGLFVGQGGTLVFGSEENPVHTATIIGGVHATNAMNVQIHFSTINGGIEIHGGSGPFGGPFEVTFNTIEDSTVNGGYTEAGYDGFWNGFIRNTVHGSVNLIGNTVADPDGNEVVTNTIYGNLNCEGNDPAPQVGDSEGSPNDVTGVETGQCVGL
;
A
#
# COMPACT_ATOMS: atom_id res chain seq x y z
N MET A 1 -44.26 1.09 -59.54
CA MET A 1 -43.73 0.05 -58.60
C MET A 1 -42.68 0.72 -57.72
N ARG A 2 -43.06 1.12 -56.52
CA ARG A 2 -42.15 1.77 -55.54
C ARG A 2 -41.57 0.71 -54.62
N LYS A 3 -40.24 0.57 -54.61
CA LYS A 3 -39.52 -0.32 -53.70
C LYS A 3 -39.30 0.42 -52.38
N LEU A 4 -39.88 -0.13 -51.31
CA LEU A 4 -39.75 0.33 -49.93
C LEU A 4 -38.46 -0.26 -49.39
N HIS A 5 -37.48 0.58 -49.01
CA HIS A 5 -36.27 0.15 -48.30
C HIS A 5 -36.49 0.23 -46.81
N LEU A 6 -36.50 -0.94 -46.19
CA LEU A 6 -36.55 -1.10 -44.73
C LEU A 6 -35.15 -0.90 -44.16
N LEU A 7 -34.90 0.18 -43.43
CA LEU A 7 -33.68 0.41 -42.68
C LEU A 7 -33.80 -0.29 -41.32
N LEU A 8 -33.04 -1.40 -41.15
CA LEU A 8 -32.86 -2.00 -39.85
C LEU A 8 -31.80 -1.16 -39.06
N GLY A 9 -32.24 -0.46 -38.02
CA GLY A 9 -31.35 0.17 -37.07
C GLY A 9 -30.72 -0.89 -36.14
N LEU A 10 -29.40 -1.04 -36.21
CA LEU A 10 -28.63 -1.79 -35.23
C LEU A 10 -28.54 -0.93 -33.96
N GLY A 11 -29.31 -1.26 -32.93
CA GLY A 11 -29.12 -0.74 -31.59
C GLY A 11 -27.90 -1.36 -30.94
N ALA A 12 -26.85 -0.56 -30.70
CA ALA A 12 -25.70 -0.99 -29.93
C ALA A 12 -26.10 -1.09 -28.44
N VAL A 13 -26.19 -2.30 -27.92
CA VAL A 13 -26.34 -2.54 -26.48
C VAL A 13 -24.97 -2.33 -25.86
N VAL A 14 -24.79 -1.21 -25.17
CA VAL A 14 -23.65 -0.98 -24.30
C VAL A 14 -23.85 -1.84 -23.05
N ALA A 15 -23.19 -2.98 -22.97
CA ALA A 15 -23.10 -3.76 -21.75
C ALA A 15 -22.20 -3.03 -20.78
N ALA A 16 -22.78 -2.38 -19.77
CA ALA A 16 -22.04 -1.88 -18.62
C ALA A 16 -21.47 -3.10 -17.88
N ALA A 17 -20.16 -3.29 -17.96
CA ALA A 17 -19.47 -4.27 -17.14
C ALA A 17 -19.47 -3.77 -15.69
N PHE A 18 -20.48 -4.19 -14.92
CA PHE A 18 -20.41 -4.09 -13.48
C PHE A 18 -19.33 -5.05 -13.01
N GLY A 19 -18.22 -4.48 -12.53
CA GLY A 19 -17.17 -5.26 -11.88
C GLY A 19 -17.79 -6.06 -10.74
N VAL A 20 -17.78 -7.37 -10.87
CA VAL A 20 -18.22 -8.28 -9.80
C VAL A 20 -17.17 -8.18 -8.70
N VAL A 21 -17.49 -7.41 -7.66
CA VAL A 21 -16.72 -7.45 -6.42
C VAL A 21 -16.92 -8.85 -5.86
N PRO A 22 -15.85 -9.64 -5.64
CA PRO A 22 -16.02 -10.99 -5.10
C PRO A 22 -16.71 -10.90 -3.74
N ALA A 23 -17.83 -11.58 -3.60
CA ALA A 23 -18.54 -11.72 -2.33
C ALA A 23 -17.66 -12.57 -1.39
N PHE A 24 -16.98 -11.92 -0.48
CA PHE A 24 -16.18 -12.60 0.53
C PHE A 24 -17.10 -13.26 1.56
N ALA A 25 -17.06 -14.58 1.62
CA ALA A 25 -17.85 -15.36 2.55
C ALA A 25 -17.52 -15.01 4.01
N GLY A 26 -18.51 -14.51 4.73
CA GLY A 26 -18.80 -14.68 6.14
C GLY A 26 -17.69 -14.48 7.18
N GLY A 27 -17.09 -13.30 7.26
CA GLY A 27 -16.39 -12.83 8.45
C GLY A 27 -16.85 -11.40 8.76
N ASN A 28 -16.95 -11.02 10.03
CA ASN A 28 -17.31 -9.66 10.41
C ASN A 28 -16.29 -8.66 9.83
N MET A 29 -16.74 -7.85 8.88
CA MET A 29 -15.97 -6.78 8.29
C MET A 29 -16.16 -5.52 9.15
N THR A 30 -15.07 -4.88 9.50
CA THR A 30 -15.08 -3.58 10.18
C THR A 30 -14.70 -2.50 9.17
N ILE A 31 -15.58 -1.53 8.96
CA ILE A 31 -15.26 -0.32 8.22
C ILE A 31 -14.57 0.64 9.19
N CYS A 32 -13.34 1.01 8.86
CA CYS A 32 -12.59 1.99 9.61
C CYS A 32 -12.60 3.34 8.87
N ASN A 33 -13.32 4.31 9.43
CA ASN A 33 -13.31 5.71 8.98
C ASN A 33 -13.31 6.58 10.24
N GLY A 34 -12.12 6.93 10.71
CA GLY A 34 -11.84 7.57 11.98
C GLY A 34 -10.82 6.76 12.79
N THR A 35 -11.06 6.59 14.07
CA THR A 35 -10.13 5.89 14.97
C THR A 35 -10.52 4.42 15.13
N LEU A 36 -9.56 3.52 14.95
CA LEU A 36 -9.70 2.10 15.22
C LEU A 36 -9.21 1.81 16.64
N ALA A 37 -10.11 1.46 17.53
CA ALA A 37 -9.79 1.16 18.92
C ALA A 37 -8.89 -0.07 19.06
N PRO A 38 -8.11 -0.21 20.13
CA PRO A 38 -7.38 -1.44 20.44
C PRO A 38 -8.30 -2.65 20.46
N GLY A 39 -7.86 -3.76 19.84
CA GLY A 39 -8.70 -4.96 19.82
C GLY A 39 -8.38 -5.96 18.72
N THR A 40 -9.28 -6.93 18.57
CA THR A 40 -9.17 -7.96 17.54
C THR A 40 -10.31 -7.85 16.53
N TYR A 41 -9.95 -7.78 15.26
CA TYR A 41 -10.85 -7.63 14.12
C TYR A 41 -10.70 -8.81 13.15
N GLN A 42 -11.77 -9.20 12.48
CA GLN A 42 -11.67 -10.25 11.46
C GLN A 42 -11.12 -9.68 10.15
N ARG A 43 -11.67 -8.58 9.68
CA ARG A 43 -11.22 -7.84 8.51
C ARG A 43 -11.45 -6.35 8.75
N VAL A 44 -10.50 -5.54 8.30
CA VAL A 44 -10.63 -4.09 8.33
C VAL A 44 -10.60 -3.54 6.91
N VAL A 45 -11.50 -2.62 6.63
CA VAL A 45 -11.56 -1.92 5.35
C VAL A 45 -11.58 -0.41 5.61
N VAL A 46 -10.60 0.27 5.08
CA VAL A 46 -10.64 1.74 4.95
C VAL A 46 -11.40 2.04 3.66
N PRO A 47 -12.57 2.68 3.73
CA PRO A 47 -13.37 2.94 2.54
C PRO A 47 -12.71 4.00 1.64
N GLN A 48 -13.27 4.19 0.46
CA GLN A 48 -12.86 5.29 -0.42
C GLN A 48 -12.87 6.62 0.35
N ASP A 49 -11.79 7.39 0.20
CA ASP A 49 -11.56 8.69 0.85
C ASP A 49 -11.67 8.65 2.39
N GLY A 50 -11.67 7.45 2.97
CA GLY A 50 -11.72 7.26 4.42
C GLY A 50 -10.36 7.44 5.09
N VAL A 51 -10.38 7.75 6.39
CA VAL A 51 -9.16 7.87 7.22
C VAL A 51 -9.26 6.88 8.37
N CYS A 52 -8.26 6.02 8.53
CA CYS A 52 -8.19 5.04 9.61
C CYS A 52 -6.90 5.19 10.40
N LEU A 53 -7.03 5.56 11.65
CA LEU A 53 -5.92 5.73 12.60
C LEU A 53 -6.03 4.71 13.72
N SER A 54 -4.96 4.00 14.06
CA SER A 54 -4.99 3.14 15.26
C SER A 54 -4.85 3.97 16.53
N ASP A 55 -5.58 3.58 17.59
CA ASP A 55 -5.52 4.18 18.93
C ASP A 55 -4.98 3.14 19.95
N GLY A 56 -3.94 2.43 19.56
CA GLY A 56 -3.30 1.39 20.34
C GLY A 56 -3.16 0.08 19.55
N PRO A 57 -2.78 -1.03 20.21
CA PRO A 57 -2.47 -2.27 19.52
C PRO A 57 -3.72 -2.94 18.96
N VAL A 58 -3.65 -3.33 17.68
CA VAL A 58 -4.73 -4.03 16.96
C VAL A 58 -4.26 -5.38 16.41
N THR A 59 -5.19 -6.34 16.36
CA THR A 59 -4.98 -7.62 15.65
C THR A 59 -6.03 -7.78 14.58
N ILE A 60 -5.61 -7.98 13.33
CA ILE A 60 -6.50 -8.17 12.17
C ILE A 60 -6.26 -9.55 11.57
N ARG A 61 -7.26 -10.43 11.58
CA ARG A 61 -7.08 -11.85 11.25
C ARG A 61 -7.29 -12.20 9.78
N GLY A 62 -8.04 -11.42 9.03
CA GLY A 62 -8.43 -11.72 7.64
C GLY A 62 -8.05 -10.63 6.64
N GLY A 63 -6.98 -9.87 6.93
CA GLY A 63 -6.43 -8.84 6.05
C GLY A 63 -7.02 -7.45 6.25
N LEU A 64 -6.23 -6.49 5.80
CA LEU A 64 -6.51 -5.07 5.81
C LEU A 64 -6.58 -4.56 4.38
N PHE A 65 -7.64 -3.81 4.06
CA PHE A 65 -7.88 -3.28 2.72
C PHE A 65 -8.03 -1.77 2.77
N VAL A 66 -7.28 -1.06 1.92
CA VAL A 66 -7.35 0.41 1.81
C VAL A 66 -7.86 0.76 0.42
N GLY A 67 -9.00 1.42 0.35
CA GLY A 67 -9.64 1.84 -0.90
C GLY A 67 -9.03 3.13 -1.46
N GLN A 68 -9.50 3.49 -2.66
CA GLN A 68 -9.07 4.70 -3.38
C GLN A 68 -9.18 5.95 -2.50
N GLY A 69 -8.13 6.77 -2.49
CA GLY A 69 -8.07 7.99 -1.68
C GLY A 69 -8.04 7.75 -0.16
N GLY A 70 -8.04 6.48 0.25
CA GLY A 70 -8.02 6.12 1.65
C GLY A 70 -6.68 6.40 2.31
N THR A 71 -6.72 6.71 3.60
CA THR A 71 -5.55 6.93 4.45
C THR A 71 -5.55 5.94 5.61
N LEU A 72 -4.45 5.23 5.77
CA LEU A 72 -4.19 4.31 6.87
C LEU A 72 -2.98 4.78 7.66
N VAL A 73 -3.09 4.87 8.98
CA VAL A 73 -1.93 5.11 9.87
C VAL A 73 -2.01 4.19 11.08
N PHE A 74 -1.08 3.26 11.14
CA PHE A 74 -0.89 2.35 12.27
C PHE A 74 0.50 2.57 12.87
N GLY A 75 0.52 3.21 14.04
CA GLY A 75 1.76 3.63 14.69
C GLY A 75 2.41 4.86 14.06
N SER A 76 3.41 5.34 14.73
CA SER A 76 4.35 6.36 14.28
C SER A 76 5.53 6.34 15.24
N GLU A 77 6.62 7.02 14.92
CA GLU A 77 7.76 7.16 15.83
C GLU A 77 7.35 7.81 17.17
N GLU A 78 6.38 8.72 17.15
CA GLU A 78 5.84 9.38 18.33
C GLU A 78 4.88 8.48 19.12
N ASN A 79 4.25 7.49 18.46
CA ASN A 79 3.30 6.55 19.06
C ASN A 79 3.66 5.09 18.74
N PRO A 80 4.82 4.60 19.17
CA PRO A 80 5.30 3.25 18.83
C PRO A 80 4.46 2.12 19.46
N VAL A 81 3.54 2.45 20.37
CA VAL A 81 2.63 1.49 21.00
C VAL A 81 1.37 1.21 20.17
N HIS A 82 1.11 2.00 19.12
CA HIS A 82 -0.04 1.80 18.21
C HIS A 82 0.28 0.76 17.15
N THR A 83 0.72 -0.41 17.55
CA THR A 83 1.18 -1.49 16.69
C THR A 83 0.04 -2.29 16.06
N ALA A 84 0.34 -3.01 14.98
CA ALA A 84 -0.61 -3.96 14.40
C ALA A 84 0.00 -5.36 14.24
N THR A 85 -0.84 -6.38 14.45
CA THR A 85 -0.59 -7.73 13.96
C THR A 85 -1.63 -8.04 12.90
N ILE A 86 -1.19 -8.14 11.63
CA ILE A 86 -2.09 -8.33 10.50
C ILE A 86 -1.84 -9.72 9.91
N ILE A 87 -2.89 -10.57 9.91
CA ILE A 87 -2.86 -11.89 9.31
C ILE A 87 -3.69 -11.82 8.04
N GLY A 88 -3.16 -12.28 6.91
CA GLY A 88 -3.83 -12.18 5.61
C GLY A 88 -3.43 -10.95 4.78
N GLY A 89 -2.40 -10.24 5.23
CA GLY A 89 -1.76 -9.18 4.45
C GLY A 89 -2.46 -7.82 4.45
N VAL A 90 -1.82 -6.88 3.77
CA VAL A 90 -2.31 -5.52 3.52
C VAL A 90 -2.46 -5.32 2.02
N HIS A 91 -3.61 -4.85 1.59
CA HIS A 91 -3.91 -4.58 0.19
C HIS A 91 -4.44 -3.15 0.04
N ALA A 92 -3.68 -2.30 -0.60
CA ALA A 92 -4.06 -0.93 -0.89
C ALA A 92 -4.16 -0.70 -2.40
N THR A 93 -5.24 -0.07 -2.83
CA THR A 93 -5.45 0.26 -4.24
C THR A 93 -5.80 1.73 -4.38
N ASN A 94 -4.94 2.46 -5.08
CA ASN A 94 -5.04 3.91 -5.26
C ASN A 94 -5.23 4.66 -3.92
N ALA A 95 -4.60 4.17 -2.86
CA ALA A 95 -4.65 4.82 -1.55
C ALA A 95 -3.91 6.16 -1.58
N MET A 96 -4.32 7.08 -0.73
CA MET A 96 -3.62 8.35 -0.55
C MET A 96 -2.37 8.17 0.31
N ASN A 97 -2.54 7.52 1.47
CA ASN A 97 -1.44 7.22 2.40
C ASN A 97 -1.58 5.81 2.97
N VAL A 98 -0.47 5.12 3.09
CA VAL A 98 -0.36 3.87 3.86
C VAL A 98 0.85 3.97 4.76
N GLN A 99 0.63 4.13 6.06
CA GLN A 99 1.69 4.25 7.05
C GLN A 99 1.54 3.12 8.08
N ILE A 100 2.55 2.29 8.20
CA ILE A 100 2.57 1.16 9.13
C ILE A 100 3.91 1.12 9.82
N HIS A 101 3.89 1.29 11.14
CA HIS A 101 5.08 1.28 11.97
C HIS A 101 4.99 0.20 13.06
N PHE A 102 6.14 -0.33 13.50
CA PHE A 102 6.28 -1.24 14.65
C PHE A 102 5.31 -2.43 14.61
N SER A 103 5.05 -2.99 13.43
CA SER A 103 3.97 -3.94 13.22
C SER A 103 4.49 -5.29 12.71
N THR A 104 3.64 -6.32 12.80
CA THR A 104 3.90 -7.64 12.22
C THR A 104 2.82 -7.96 11.20
N ILE A 105 3.22 -8.15 9.94
CA ILE A 105 2.34 -8.45 8.84
C ILE A 105 2.61 -9.88 8.34
N ASN A 106 1.62 -10.76 8.47
CA ASN A 106 1.67 -12.12 7.95
C ASN A 106 0.80 -12.21 6.69
N GLY A 107 1.42 -12.37 5.52
CA GLY A 107 0.74 -12.46 4.23
C GLY A 107 1.15 -11.39 3.22
N GLY A 108 2.16 -10.58 3.57
CA GLY A 108 2.73 -9.57 2.68
C GLY A 108 1.95 -8.25 2.63
N ILE A 109 2.50 -7.31 1.87
CA ILE A 109 1.92 -5.98 1.63
C ILE A 109 1.93 -5.72 0.13
N GLU A 110 0.79 -5.32 -0.42
CA GLU A 110 0.60 -4.95 -1.81
C GLU A 110 -0.04 -3.55 -1.88
N ILE A 111 0.69 -2.59 -2.44
CA ILE A 111 0.22 -1.23 -2.67
C ILE A 111 0.27 -0.99 -4.17
N HIS A 112 -0.86 -0.70 -4.78
CA HIS A 112 -0.97 -0.46 -6.22
C HIS A 112 -1.60 0.90 -6.51
N GLY A 113 -0.85 1.73 -7.23
CA GLY A 113 -1.25 3.10 -7.53
C GLY A 113 -1.36 3.94 -6.26
N GLY A 114 -1.99 5.05 -6.40
CA GLY A 114 -2.24 6.02 -5.35
C GLY A 114 -1.57 7.34 -5.68
N SER A 115 -2.26 8.36 -5.35
CA SER A 115 -1.80 9.74 -5.44
C SER A 115 -2.72 10.57 -4.58
N GLY A 116 -2.34 11.77 -4.33
CA GLY A 116 -3.25 12.65 -3.65
C GLY A 116 -2.85 14.11 -3.82
N PRO A 117 -3.78 15.01 -3.62
CA PRO A 117 -3.42 16.41 -3.47
C PRO A 117 -2.52 16.53 -2.23
N PHE A 118 -1.53 17.40 -2.32
CA PHE A 118 -0.86 17.88 -1.12
C PHE A 118 -1.91 18.52 -0.22
N GLY A 119 -2.13 17.94 0.92
CA GLY A 119 -3.20 18.35 1.82
C GLY A 119 -3.95 17.14 2.38
N GLY A 120 -4.85 17.36 3.25
CA GLY A 120 -5.48 16.34 4.05
C GLY A 120 -4.95 16.37 5.47
N PRO A 121 -5.20 15.37 6.29
CA PRO A 121 -4.84 15.43 7.70
C PRO A 121 -3.33 15.50 7.96
N PHE A 122 -2.48 15.19 6.97
CA PHE A 122 -1.03 15.11 7.11
C PHE A 122 -0.26 16.10 6.21
N GLU A 123 -0.94 17.05 5.60
CA GLU A 123 -0.38 18.10 4.73
C GLU A 123 0.30 17.59 3.46
N VAL A 124 0.89 16.39 3.47
CA VAL A 124 1.54 15.74 2.34
C VAL A 124 1.08 14.28 2.22
N THR A 125 1.20 13.71 1.03
CA THR A 125 0.89 12.30 0.77
C THR A 125 2.17 11.50 0.79
N PHE A 126 2.20 10.45 1.61
CA PHE A 126 3.33 9.53 1.62
C PHE A 126 2.93 8.12 2.05
N ASN A 127 3.66 7.15 1.54
CA ASN A 127 3.61 5.80 2.03
C ASN A 127 4.85 5.52 2.86
N THR A 128 4.68 4.82 3.96
CA THR A 128 5.82 4.37 4.75
C THR A 128 5.53 3.05 5.46
N ILE A 129 6.47 2.13 5.37
CA ILE A 129 6.50 0.91 6.17
C ILE A 129 7.82 0.94 6.93
N GLU A 130 7.75 1.02 8.26
CA GLU A 130 8.93 1.20 9.08
C GLU A 130 8.93 0.31 10.32
N ASP A 131 10.14 -0.07 10.76
CA ASP A 131 10.38 -0.82 12.01
C ASP A 131 9.48 -2.05 12.15
N SER A 132 9.13 -2.67 11.01
CA SER A 132 8.12 -3.71 10.94
C SER A 132 8.68 -5.04 10.47
N THR A 133 7.97 -6.12 10.82
CA THR A 133 8.26 -7.46 10.30
C THR A 133 7.20 -7.85 9.28
N VAL A 134 7.63 -8.14 8.05
CA VAL A 134 6.76 -8.58 6.96
C VAL A 134 7.04 -10.04 6.62
N ASN A 135 6.17 -10.94 7.06
CA ASN A 135 6.23 -12.35 6.71
C ASN A 135 5.48 -12.59 5.39
N GLY A 136 6.16 -12.37 4.30
CA GLY A 136 5.65 -12.35 2.92
C GLY A 136 6.48 -11.34 2.13
N GLY A 137 6.04 -10.98 0.93
CA GLY A 137 6.69 -9.95 0.14
C GLY A 137 6.14 -8.55 0.43
N TYR A 138 6.87 -7.56 -0.06
CA TYR A 138 6.39 -6.19 -0.19
C TYR A 138 6.39 -5.80 -1.66
N THR A 139 5.29 -5.28 -2.14
CA THR A 139 5.20 -4.73 -3.49
C THR A 139 4.52 -3.37 -3.42
N GLU A 140 5.17 -2.38 -3.97
CA GLU A 140 4.60 -1.07 -4.22
C GLU A 140 4.82 -0.69 -5.67
N ALA A 141 3.73 -0.39 -6.37
CA ALA A 141 3.77 -0.15 -7.79
C ALA A 141 2.88 1.02 -8.21
N GLY A 142 3.48 1.99 -8.92
CA GLY A 142 2.75 3.10 -9.53
C GLY A 142 2.22 4.13 -8.54
N TYR A 143 2.83 4.29 -7.38
CA TYR A 143 2.51 5.36 -6.45
C TYR A 143 3.00 6.71 -7.02
N ASP A 144 2.17 7.75 -6.90
CA ASP A 144 2.46 9.12 -7.34
C ASP A 144 2.11 10.10 -6.21
N GLY A 145 3.03 10.24 -5.27
CA GLY A 145 2.84 11.03 -4.06
C GLY A 145 3.95 12.04 -3.79
N PHE A 146 4.13 12.37 -2.52
CA PHE A 146 5.21 13.27 -2.13
C PHE A 146 6.47 12.49 -1.78
N TRP A 147 6.36 11.49 -0.92
CA TRP A 147 7.48 10.72 -0.37
C TRP A 147 7.08 9.25 -0.19
N ASN A 148 8.05 8.38 -0.20
CA ASN A 148 7.88 6.94 -0.04
C ASN A 148 9.06 6.36 0.72
N GLY A 149 8.79 5.63 1.80
CA GLY A 149 9.80 5.04 2.67
C GLY A 149 9.55 3.57 2.98
N PHE A 150 10.61 2.77 2.81
CA PHE A 150 10.66 1.39 3.27
C PHE A 150 11.90 1.22 4.15
N ILE A 151 11.73 1.36 5.46
CA ILE A 151 12.83 1.71 6.38
C ILE A 151 12.87 0.76 7.58
N ARG A 152 14.04 0.22 7.91
CA ARG A 152 14.30 -0.61 9.11
C ARG A 152 13.38 -1.82 9.26
N ASN A 153 12.97 -2.43 8.15
CA ASN A 153 12.10 -3.60 8.19
C ASN A 153 12.87 -4.91 8.16
N THR A 154 12.26 -5.97 8.68
CA THR A 154 12.65 -7.34 8.46
C THR A 154 11.63 -8.02 7.54
N VAL A 155 12.07 -8.46 6.35
CA VAL A 155 11.18 -9.01 5.33
C VAL A 155 11.52 -10.45 5.02
N HIS A 156 10.59 -11.36 5.23
CA HIS A 156 10.70 -12.76 4.82
C HIS A 156 10.01 -12.97 3.46
N GLY A 157 10.61 -12.40 2.41
CA GLY A 157 10.13 -12.41 1.04
C GLY A 157 10.87 -11.39 0.19
N SER A 158 10.45 -11.23 -1.06
CA SER A 158 11.03 -10.21 -1.95
C SER A 158 10.37 -8.86 -1.76
N VAL A 159 11.15 -7.82 -2.03
CA VAL A 159 10.72 -6.41 -2.05
C VAL A 159 10.74 -5.93 -3.50
N ASN A 160 9.64 -5.33 -3.96
CA ASN A 160 9.49 -4.80 -5.31
C ASN A 160 8.97 -3.37 -5.25
N LEU A 161 9.72 -2.45 -5.86
CA LEU A 161 9.38 -1.03 -6.02
C LEU A 161 9.36 -0.70 -7.50
N ILE A 162 8.17 -0.48 -8.06
CA ILE A 162 7.99 -0.44 -9.50
C ILE A 162 7.22 0.81 -9.93
N GLY A 163 7.89 1.69 -10.70
CA GLY A 163 7.25 2.85 -11.33
C GLY A 163 6.64 3.83 -10.35
N ASN A 164 7.21 3.99 -9.17
CA ASN A 164 6.77 4.97 -8.19
C ASN A 164 7.38 6.33 -8.54
N THR A 165 6.56 7.37 -8.55
CA THR A 165 6.98 8.76 -8.78
C THR A 165 6.68 9.56 -7.54
N VAL A 166 7.69 10.22 -6.97
CA VAL A 166 7.51 11.06 -5.80
C VAL A 166 8.07 12.46 -6.04
N ALA A 167 7.41 13.47 -5.47
CA ALA A 167 7.76 14.86 -5.71
C ALA A 167 8.99 15.32 -4.92
N ASP A 168 9.29 14.66 -3.82
CA ASP A 168 10.51 14.90 -3.05
C ASP A 168 11.72 14.30 -3.78
N PRO A 169 12.74 15.09 -4.13
CA PRO A 169 13.93 14.59 -4.82
C PRO A 169 14.74 13.60 -3.98
N ASP A 170 14.57 13.60 -2.67
CA ASP A 170 15.16 12.67 -1.73
C ASP A 170 14.18 11.57 -1.30
N GLY A 171 13.03 11.48 -1.93
CA GLY A 171 12.03 10.42 -1.71
C GLY A 171 12.45 9.06 -2.30
N ASN A 172 11.57 8.06 -2.22
CA ASN A 172 11.86 6.65 -2.52
C ASN A 172 13.02 6.09 -1.66
N GLU A 173 12.91 6.24 -0.35
CA GLU A 173 13.92 5.74 0.57
C GLU A 173 13.76 4.24 0.85
N VAL A 174 14.84 3.49 0.65
CA VAL A 174 14.88 2.04 0.92
C VAL A 174 16.14 1.75 1.72
N VAL A 175 16.02 1.72 3.03
CA VAL A 175 17.19 1.83 3.90
C VAL A 175 17.11 0.97 5.15
N THR A 176 18.23 0.39 5.54
CA THR A 176 18.42 -0.38 6.78
C THR A 176 17.46 -1.58 6.91
N ASN A 177 17.01 -2.14 5.78
CA ASN A 177 16.17 -3.33 5.82
C ASN A 177 17.01 -4.61 5.83
N THR A 178 16.48 -5.65 6.48
CA THR A 178 16.97 -7.03 6.34
C THR A 178 15.97 -7.79 5.47
N ILE A 179 16.38 -8.20 4.26
CA ILE A 179 15.49 -8.79 3.25
C ILE A 179 15.92 -10.24 2.96
N TYR A 180 15.12 -11.20 3.41
CA TYR A 180 15.31 -12.63 3.11
C TYR A 180 14.63 -12.98 1.77
N GLY A 181 15.09 -12.36 0.69
CA GLY A 181 14.56 -12.46 -0.67
C GLY A 181 15.30 -11.50 -1.60
N ASN A 182 14.71 -11.18 -2.74
CA ASN A 182 15.27 -10.24 -3.69
C ASN A 182 14.81 -8.81 -3.39
N LEU A 183 15.63 -7.84 -3.77
CA LEU A 183 15.26 -6.42 -3.80
C LEU A 183 15.26 -5.94 -5.25
N ASN A 184 14.08 -5.62 -5.78
CA ASN A 184 13.87 -5.27 -7.18
C ASN A 184 13.31 -3.85 -7.30
N CYS A 185 13.98 -2.97 -8.05
CA CYS A 185 13.53 -1.61 -8.28
C CYS A 185 13.59 -1.29 -9.76
N GLU A 186 12.45 -0.83 -10.32
CA GLU A 186 12.36 -0.53 -11.75
C GLU A 186 11.48 0.70 -12.00
N GLY A 187 12.00 1.64 -12.78
CA GLY A 187 11.22 2.78 -13.28
C GLY A 187 10.75 3.78 -12.23
N ASN A 188 11.38 3.81 -11.06
CA ASN A 188 11.05 4.80 -10.02
C ASN A 188 11.71 6.15 -10.32
N ASP A 189 11.04 7.25 -9.96
CA ASP A 189 11.52 8.62 -10.12
C ASP A 189 11.21 9.45 -8.85
N PRO A 190 12.22 9.91 -8.10
CA PRO A 190 13.65 9.61 -8.21
C PRO A 190 13.95 8.11 -8.03
N ALA A 191 15.15 7.69 -8.44
CA ALA A 191 15.61 6.33 -8.17
C ALA A 191 15.66 6.08 -6.65
N PRO A 192 15.35 4.86 -6.18
CA PRO A 192 15.46 4.52 -4.77
C PRO A 192 16.86 4.76 -4.22
N GLN A 193 16.93 5.18 -2.98
CA GLN A 193 18.17 5.58 -2.32
C GLN A 193 18.18 5.16 -0.85
N VAL A 194 19.34 5.19 -0.23
CA VAL A 194 19.49 5.02 1.23
C VAL A 194 19.29 6.33 2.00
N GLY A 195 19.13 7.41 1.29
CA GLY A 195 18.61 8.69 1.70
C GLY A 195 19.30 9.41 2.84
N ASP A 196 18.65 10.47 3.24
CA ASP A 196 19.00 11.32 4.38
C ASP A 196 18.34 10.86 5.69
N SER A 197 17.64 9.73 5.68
CA SER A 197 17.11 9.07 6.90
C SER A 197 18.20 8.49 7.81
N GLU A 198 19.46 8.85 7.58
CA GLU A 198 20.65 8.47 8.37
C GLU A 198 20.83 6.96 8.54
N GLY A 199 20.35 6.18 7.58
CA GLY A 199 20.39 4.73 7.62
C GLY A 199 21.62 4.13 6.99
N SER A 200 21.64 2.80 6.95
CA SER A 200 22.66 1.98 6.31
C SER A 200 22.10 1.33 5.05
N PRO A 201 22.94 0.87 4.11
CA PRO A 201 22.50 -0.02 3.04
C PRO A 201 21.72 -1.22 3.58
N ASN A 202 20.88 -1.80 2.72
CA ASN A 202 20.08 -2.96 3.08
C ASN A 202 20.91 -4.24 3.17
N ASP A 203 20.51 -5.18 4.02
CA ASP A 203 21.06 -6.53 4.06
C ASP A 203 20.14 -7.48 3.26
N VAL A 204 20.55 -7.80 2.03
CA VAL A 204 19.76 -8.59 1.08
C VAL A 204 20.37 -9.96 0.87
N THR A 205 19.66 -11.03 1.24
CA THR A 205 20.16 -12.41 1.05
C THR A 205 20.01 -12.92 -0.38
N GLY A 206 19.13 -12.32 -1.17
CA GLY A 206 18.87 -12.66 -2.58
C GLY A 206 19.65 -11.77 -3.55
N VAL A 207 19.00 -11.37 -4.62
CA VAL A 207 19.58 -10.56 -5.69
C VAL A 207 18.98 -9.15 -5.65
N GLU A 208 19.83 -8.15 -5.73
CA GLU A 208 19.45 -6.77 -5.99
C GLU A 208 19.40 -6.52 -7.50
N THR A 209 18.32 -5.93 -7.99
CA THR A 209 18.13 -5.68 -9.42
C THR A 209 17.65 -4.26 -9.72
N GLY A 210 17.94 -3.83 -10.95
CA GLY A 210 17.50 -2.54 -11.45
C GLY A 210 18.15 -1.37 -10.69
N GLN A 211 17.32 -0.43 -10.26
CA GLN A 211 17.77 0.78 -9.57
C GLN A 211 18.24 0.51 -8.12
N CYS A 212 17.97 -0.67 -7.59
CA CYS A 212 18.33 -1.05 -6.21
C CYS A 212 19.70 -1.75 -6.10
N VAL A 213 20.47 -1.87 -7.17
CA VAL A 213 21.79 -2.52 -7.12
C VAL A 213 22.75 -1.66 -6.29
N GLY A 214 23.14 -2.21 -5.14
CA GLY A 214 24.10 -1.58 -4.22
C GLY A 214 23.48 -0.68 -3.13
N LEU A 215 22.16 -0.82 -2.91
CA LEU A 215 21.46 -0.09 -1.84
C LEU A 215 21.59 -0.81 -0.48
#